data_171dec0ac832aa7fe7d1afa12be18bf6
#
_entry.id   171dec0ac832aa7fe7d1afa12be18bf6
#
_cell.length_a   1.000
_cell.length_b   1.000
_cell.length_c   1.000
_cell.angle_alpha   90.00
_cell.angle_beta   90.00
_cell.angle_gamma   90.00
#
_symmetry.space_group_name_H-M   'P 1'
#
loop_
_entity.id
_entity.type
_entity.pdbx_description
1 polymer ?
#
loop_
_entity_poly.entity_id
_entity_poly.type
_entity_poly.pdbx_seq_one_letter_code
_entity_poly.pdbx_strand_id
1 'polypeptide(L)'
;LGQGPKAAQVRNQSVFAHKWRDALRAQLPAGTIPTPALLHRDRLQILIVDALTPQPDRDSGSLRLVNLMRLLIAEGAHVVFLPANRSADGAYTAALQQLGVECWHAPHMPGIPAWLREHGPRFDAVMISRHYVAAEFLPLLRRHTPRAKLLFDTVDLHYLRERRAAALSGDAVALRAALRTRTRELGLIANADATLVVSEAE
;
A
#
# COMPACT_ATOMS: atom_id res chain seq x y z
N LEU A 1 14.12 -15.84 -57.63
CA LEU A 1 14.86 -15.84 -56.36
C LEU A 1 13.86 -15.97 -55.24
N GLY A 2 13.72 -17.18 -54.64
CA GLY A 2 12.75 -17.51 -53.64
C GLY A 2 12.84 -16.62 -52.40
N GLN A 3 11.71 -16.08 -51.99
CA GLN A 3 11.58 -15.40 -50.70
C GLN A 3 11.73 -16.47 -49.60
N GLY A 4 12.90 -16.53 -48.98
CA GLY A 4 13.16 -17.49 -47.93
C GLY A 4 12.27 -17.23 -46.67
N PRO A 5 12.26 -18.14 -45.69
CA PRO A 5 11.46 -18.04 -44.47
C PRO A 5 11.58 -16.67 -43.75
N LYS A 6 12.73 -16.03 -43.79
CA LYS A 6 12.99 -14.70 -43.24
C LYS A 6 12.19 -13.58 -43.92
N ALA A 7 11.96 -13.63 -45.21
CA ALA A 7 11.16 -12.62 -45.93
C ALA A 7 9.66 -12.73 -45.54
N ALA A 8 9.17 -13.94 -45.40
CA ALA A 8 7.81 -14.17 -44.89
C ALA A 8 7.64 -13.70 -43.44
N GLN A 9 8.65 -13.92 -42.60
CA GLN A 9 8.65 -13.47 -41.21
C GLN A 9 8.59 -11.93 -41.11
N VAL A 10 9.40 -11.20 -41.87
CA VAL A 10 9.39 -9.73 -41.88
C VAL A 10 8.04 -9.19 -42.33
N ARG A 11 7.48 -9.76 -43.41
CA ARG A 11 6.15 -9.36 -43.90
C ARG A 11 5.05 -9.62 -42.83
N ASN A 12 5.08 -10.80 -42.23
CA ASN A 12 4.10 -11.15 -41.18
C ASN A 12 4.24 -10.27 -39.95
N GLN A 13 5.46 -9.88 -39.56
CA GLN A 13 5.71 -8.94 -38.49
C GLN A 13 5.10 -7.56 -38.77
N SER A 14 5.21 -7.05 -40.02
CA SER A 14 4.56 -5.79 -40.40
C SER A 14 3.05 -5.88 -40.37
N VAL A 15 2.48 -6.98 -40.88
CA VAL A 15 1.03 -7.22 -40.81
C VAL A 15 0.53 -7.33 -39.37
N PHE A 16 1.27 -8.04 -38.51
CA PHE A 16 0.96 -8.15 -37.09
C PHE A 16 0.99 -6.80 -36.41
N ALA A 17 2.06 -6.02 -36.62
CA ALA A 17 2.22 -4.69 -36.03
C ALA A 17 1.11 -3.72 -36.48
N HIS A 18 0.68 -3.82 -37.75
CA HIS A 18 -0.44 -3.02 -38.24
C HIS A 18 -1.77 -3.43 -37.63
N LYS A 19 -2.07 -4.74 -37.63
CA LYS A 19 -3.32 -5.30 -37.09
C LYS A 19 -3.49 -5.01 -35.59
N TRP A 20 -2.42 -5.10 -34.82
CA TRP A 20 -2.43 -4.99 -33.37
C TRP A 20 -1.88 -3.66 -32.86
N ARG A 21 -1.83 -2.63 -33.70
CA ARG A 21 -1.22 -1.33 -33.39
C ARG A 21 -1.66 -0.74 -32.07
N ASP A 22 -2.95 -0.73 -31.79
CA ASP A 22 -3.50 -0.11 -30.57
C ASP A 22 -3.20 -0.95 -29.33
N ALA A 23 -3.28 -2.27 -29.43
CA ALA A 23 -2.87 -3.17 -28.35
C ALA A 23 -1.37 -3.07 -28.07
N LEU A 24 -0.53 -2.96 -29.13
CA LEU A 24 0.93 -2.82 -28.98
C LEU A 24 1.35 -1.47 -28.37
N ARG A 25 0.58 -0.40 -28.59
CA ARG A 25 0.84 0.89 -27.95
C ARG A 25 0.68 0.85 -26.43
N ALA A 26 -0.18 -0.03 -25.94
CA ALA A 26 -0.40 -0.24 -24.50
C ALA A 26 0.71 -1.11 -23.88
N GLN A 27 1.53 -1.78 -24.68
CA GLN A 27 2.63 -2.62 -24.20
C GLN A 27 3.92 -1.80 -23.96
N LEU A 28 4.80 -2.36 -23.14
CA LEU A 28 6.14 -1.79 -22.98
C LEU A 28 6.96 -1.95 -24.28
N PRO A 29 7.80 -0.97 -24.63
CA PRO A 29 8.69 -1.10 -25.78
C PRO A 29 9.59 -2.34 -25.71
N ALA A 30 9.88 -2.94 -26.84
CA ALA A 30 10.79 -4.09 -26.91
C ALA A 30 12.17 -3.73 -26.28
N GLY A 31 12.70 -4.63 -25.47
CA GLY A 31 13.94 -4.44 -24.72
C GLY A 31 13.80 -3.68 -23.40
N THR A 32 12.59 -3.20 -23.06
CA THR A 32 12.35 -2.60 -21.74
C THR A 32 12.31 -3.69 -20.68
N ILE A 33 13.08 -3.52 -19.61
CA ILE A 33 12.99 -4.38 -18.42
C ILE A 33 11.73 -3.96 -17.65
N PRO A 34 10.72 -4.84 -17.52
CA PRO A 34 9.50 -4.49 -16.82
C PRO A 34 9.78 -4.31 -15.32
N THR A 35 9.37 -3.17 -14.79
CA THR A 35 9.31 -2.93 -13.35
C THR A 35 7.84 -2.83 -12.92
N PRO A 36 7.50 -3.08 -11.65
CA PRO A 36 6.12 -2.90 -11.18
C PRO A 36 5.55 -1.50 -11.50
N ALA A 37 6.37 -0.46 -11.36
CA ALA A 37 5.99 0.91 -11.72
C ALA A 37 5.62 1.08 -13.19
N LEU A 38 6.35 0.43 -14.10
CA LEU A 38 6.08 0.47 -15.54
C LEU A 38 4.88 -0.40 -15.93
N LEU A 39 4.75 -1.58 -15.32
CA LEU A 39 3.64 -2.51 -15.62
C LEU A 39 2.28 -1.95 -15.20
N HIS A 40 2.26 -1.14 -14.15
CA HIS A 40 1.03 -0.60 -13.57
C HIS A 40 0.90 0.93 -13.69
N ARG A 41 1.68 1.57 -14.57
CA ARG A 41 1.75 3.03 -14.75
C ARG A 41 0.39 3.68 -15.03
N ASP A 42 -0.54 2.94 -15.66
CA ASP A 42 -1.86 3.44 -16.06
C ASP A 42 -2.93 3.13 -14.99
N ARG A 43 -2.53 2.63 -13.82
CA ARG A 43 -3.39 2.33 -12.68
C ARG A 43 -3.12 3.30 -11.53
N LEU A 44 -4.14 3.56 -10.72
CA LEU A 44 -3.97 4.24 -9.45
C LEU A 44 -3.03 3.41 -8.55
N GLN A 45 -1.90 4.00 -8.16
CA GLN A 45 -0.85 3.34 -7.36
C GLN A 45 -1.09 3.65 -5.88
N ILE A 46 -1.42 2.64 -5.09
CA ILE A 46 -1.73 2.81 -3.66
C ILE A 46 -0.73 2.03 -2.82
N LEU A 47 -0.02 2.74 -1.96
CA LEU A 47 0.82 2.13 -0.92
C LEU A 47 0.01 1.98 0.36
N ILE A 48 0.03 0.79 0.95
CA ILE A 48 -0.56 0.52 2.26
C ILE A 48 0.57 0.11 3.22
N VAL A 49 0.65 0.81 4.36
CA VAL A 49 1.62 0.55 5.43
C VAL A 49 0.88 0.17 6.70
N ASP A 50 1.15 -1.00 7.24
CA ASP A 50 0.65 -1.41 8.57
C ASP A 50 1.79 -2.04 9.39
N ALA A 51 1.59 -2.24 10.66
CA ALA A 51 2.58 -2.80 11.59
C ALA A 51 3.15 -4.15 11.13
N LEU A 52 2.26 -5.05 10.74
CA LEU A 52 2.54 -6.44 10.39
C LEU A 52 1.75 -6.83 9.14
N THR A 53 2.10 -7.96 8.52
CA THR A 53 1.25 -8.60 7.52
C THR A 53 -0.11 -8.94 8.15
N PRO A 54 -1.24 -8.54 7.54
CA PRO A 54 -2.57 -8.76 8.12
C PRO A 54 -2.92 -10.25 8.17
N GLN A 55 -3.49 -10.67 9.30
CA GLN A 55 -3.92 -12.04 9.59
C GLN A 55 -5.45 -12.06 9.77
N PRO A 56 -6.24 -12.15 8.68
CA PRO A 56 -7.69 -11.89 8.67
C PRO A 56 -8.52 -12.89 9.48
N ASP A 57 -7.96 -14.03 9.82
CA ASP A 57 -8.56 -15.06 10.69
C ASP A 57 -8.28 -14.84 12.19
N ARG A 58 -7.45 -13.84 12.53
CA ARG A 58 -7.03 -13.58 13.92
C ARG A 58 -7.58 -12.29 14.51
N ASP A 59 -7.77 -11.27 13.69
CA ASP A 59 -8.32 -10.00 14.17
C ASP A 59 -9.13 -9.26 13.11
N SER A 60 -10.10 -8.47 13.57
CA SER A 60 -11.02 -7.72 12.73
C SER A 60 -10.36 -6.59 11.92
N GLY A 61 -9.31 -5.98 12.45
CA GLY A 61 -8.54 -4.95 11.74
C GLY A 61 -7.83 -5.52 10.52
N SER A 62 -7.20 -6.69 10.68
CA SER A 62 -6.59 -7.45 9.59
C SER A 62 -7.63 -7.87 8.54
N LEU A 63 -8.79 -8.39 8.97
CA LEU A 63 -9.88 -8.76 8.05
C LEU A 63 -10.37 -7.53 7.25
N ARG A 64 -10.60 -6.41 7.93
CA ARG A 64 -11.00 -5.14 7.31
C ARG A 64 -9.96 -4.69 6.28
N LEU A 65 -8.68 -4.72 6.63
CA LEU A 65 -7.59 -4.30 5.74
C LEU A 65 -7.52 -5.16 4.48
N VAL A 66 -7.60 -6.48 4.61
CA VAL A 66 -7.62 -7.41 3.45
C VAL A 66 -8.83 -7.16 2.56
N ASN A 67 -10.01 -6.93 3.14
CA ASN A 67 -11.21 -6.61 2.37
C ASN A 67 -11.07 -5.27 1.64
N LEU A 68 -10.47 -4.26 2.26
CA LEU A 68 -10.18 -2.99 1.62
C LEU A 68 -9.21 -3.16 0.44
N MET A 69 -8.16 -3.95 0.59
CA MET A 69 -7.24 -4.28 -0.52
C MET A 69 -7.98 -4.94 -1.69
N ARG A 70 -8.89 -5.90 -1.39
CA ARG A 70 -9.72 -6.54 -2.41
C ARG A 70 -10.59 -5.54 -3.18
N LEU A 71 -11.24 -4.62 -2.48
CA LEU A 71 -12.05 -3.58 -3.09
C LEU A 71 -11.21 -2.66 -3.98
N LEU A 72 -10.06 -2.19 -3.50
CA LEU A 72 -9.17 -1.33 -4.28
C LEU A 72 -8.68 -2.03 -5.56
N ILE A 73 -8.34 -3.31 -5.48
CA ILE A 73 -7.94 -4.10 -6.65
C ILE A 73 -9.12 -4.29 -7.61
N ALA A 74 -10.32 -4.55 -7.12
CA ALA A 74 -11.53 -4.67 -7.94
C ALA A 74 -11.87 -3.37 -8.69
N GLU A 75 -11.58 -2.21 -8.08
CA GLU A 75 -11.68 -0.89 -8.69
C GLU A 75 -10.51 -0.57 -9.67
N GLY A 76 -9.62 -1.53 -9.90
CA GLY A 76 -8.51 -1.40 -10.86
C GLY A 76 -7.24 -0.76 -10.32
N ALA A 77 -7.16 -0.45 -9.04
CA ALA A 77 -5.94 0.08 -8.44
C ALA A 77 -4.83 -0.99 -8.39
N HIS A 78 -3.59 -0.53 -8.42
CA HIS A 78 -2.43 -1.34 -8.08
C HIS A 78 -2.08 -1.12 -6.61
N VAL A 79 -2.23 -2.16 -5.81
CA VAL A 79 -2.02 -2.11 -4.36
C VAL A 79 -0.66 -2.68 -4.01
N VAL A 80 0.12 -1.88 -3.29
CA VAL A 80 1.43 -2.25 -2.74
C VAL A 80 1.33 -2.29 -1.22
N PHE A 81 1.79 -3.36 -0.61
CA PHE A 81 1.78 -3.52 0.84
C PHE A 81 3.19 -3.56 1.41
N LEU A 82 3.40 -2.80 2.47
CA LEU A 82 4.66 -2.67 3.19
C LEU A 82 4.43 -2.88 4.71
N PRO A 83 4.82 -4.03 5.29
CA PRO A 83 4.79 -4.21 6.74
C PRO A 83 5.91 -3.39 7.41
N ALA A 84 5.58 -2.62 8.44
CA ALA A 84 6.53 -1.77 9.14
C ALA A 84 7.66 -2.58 9.82
N ASN A 85 7.37 -3.80 10.27
CA ASN A 85 8.38 -4.74 10.79
C ASN A 85 9.29 -5.34 9.71
N ARG A 86 9.02 -5.10 8.43
CA ARG A 86 9.73 -5.60 7.24
C ARG A 86 9.75 -7.12 7.09
N SER A 87 8.92 -7.85 7.80
CA SER A 87 8.89 -9.31 7.77
C SER A 87 7.78 -9.84 6.89
N ALA A 88 8.09 -10.90 6.13
CA ALA A 88 7.05 -11.73 5.54
C ALA A 88 6.38 -12.58 6.63
N ASP A 89 5.11 -12.87 6.45
CA ASP A 89 4.37 -13.80 7.30
C ASP A 89 3.82 -14.94 6.43
N GLY A 90 4.72 -15.84 6.02
CA GLY A 90 4.43 -17.12 5.38
C GLY A 90 3.18 -17.15 4.50
N ALA A 91 2.17 -17.88 4.95
CA ALA A 91 0.91 -18.07 4.23
C ALA A 91 0.11 -16.77 4.03
N TYR A 92 0.15 -15.84 4.98
CA TYR A 92 -0.59 -14.57 4.87
C TYR A 92 0.00 -13.64 3.82
N THR A 93 1.35 -13.55 3.74
CA THR A 93 2.00 -12.80 2.66
C THR A 93 1.69 -13.44 1.30
N ALA A 94 1.76 -14.78 1.20
CA ALA A 94 1.42 -15.49 -0.02
C ALA A 94 -0.04 -15.26 -0.44
N ALA A 95 -0.98 -15.24 0.51
CA ALA A 95 -2.38 -14.95 0.25
C ALA A 95 -2.60 -13.52 -0.31
N LEU A 96 -1.89 -12.52 0.22
CA LEU A 96 -1.92 -11.17 -0.34
C LEU A 96 -1.38 -11.13 -1.77
N GLN A 97 -0.26 -11.81 -2.03
CA GLN A 97 0.31 -11.90 -3.37
C GLN A 97 -0.65 -12.59 -4.37
N GLN A 98 -1.36 -13.63 -3.94
CA GLN A 98 -2.39 -14.30 -4.74
C GLN A 98 -3.59 -13.40 -5.06
N LEU A 99 -3.90 -12.43 -4.20
CA LEU A 99 -4.89 -11.38 -4.47
C LEU A 99 -4.40 -10.34 -5.49
N GLY A 100 -3.11 -10.35 -5.86
CA GLY A 100 -2.51 -9.36 -6.73
C GLY A 100 -1.90 -8.15 -6.01
N VAL A 101 -1.69 -8.24 -4.69
CA VAL A 101 -0.97 -7.23 -3.92
C VAL A 101 0.54 -7.40 -4.12
N GLU A 102 1.23 -6.32 -4.47
CA GLU A 102 2.70 -6.26 -4.50
C GLU A 102 3.22 -6.15 -3.06
N CYS A 103 3.83 -7.18 -2.51
CA CYS A 103 4.32 -7.20 -1.12
C CYS A 103 5.83 -6.99 -1.05
N TRP A 104 6.27 -6.00 -0.26
CA TRP A 104 7.68 -5.70 -0.04
C TRP A 104 8.10 -5.99 1.40
N HIS A 105 9.10 -6.85 1.55
CA HIS A 105 9.64 -7.28 2.84
C HIS A 105 11.12 -7.67 2.71
N ALA A 106 11.81 -7.88 3.83
CA ALA A 106 13.16 -8.42 3.81
C ALA A 106 13.14 -9.90 3.30
N PRO A 107 14.17 -10.35 2.59
CA PRO A 107 15.41 -9.65 2.26
C PRO A 107 15.33 -8.78 0.99
N HIS A 108 14.15 -8.68 0.33
CA HIS A 108 13.99 -8.04 -0.98
C HIS A 108 14.03 -6.51 -0.94
N MET A 109 14.06 -5.92 0.24
CA MET A 109 14.29 -4.48 0.39
C MET A 109 15.36 -4.18 1.44
N PRO A 110 16.23 -3.19 1.22
CA PRO A 110 17.31 -2.86 2.14
C PRO A 110 16.83 -2.18 3.43
N GLY A 111 15.71 -1.48 3.36
CA GLY A 111 15.07 -0.77 4.46
C GLY A 111 14.02 0.21 3.96
N ILE A 112 13.06 0.57 4.81
CA ILE A 112 11.92 1.41 4.43
C ILE A 112 12.35 2.79 3.89
N PRO A 113 13.30 3.53 4.50
CA PRO A 113 13.70 4.84 3.97
C PRO A 113 14.35 4.77 2.59
N ALA A 114 15.20 3.76 2.34
CA ALA A 114 15.84 3.57 1.05
C ALA A 114 14.82 3.16 -0.02
N TRP A 115 13.93 2.24 0.32
CA TRP A 115 12.85 1.78 -0.54
C TRP A 115 11.89 2.92 -0.90
N LEU A 116 11.46 3.74 0.06
CA LEU A 116 10.59 4.90 -0.18
C LEU A 116 11.26 5.95 -1.07
N ARG A 117 12.58 6.14 -0.95
CA ARG A 117 13.31 7.07 -1.83
C ARG A 117 13.25 6.64 -3.29
N GLU A 118 13.32 5.34 -3.55
CA GLU A 118 13.30 4.77 -4.89
C GLU A 118 11.88 4.65 -5.44
N HIS A 119 10.96 4.10 -4.66
CA HIS A 119 9.62 3.73 -5.13
C HIS A 119 8.53 4.74 -4.77
N GLY A 120 8.76 5.60 -3.77
CA GLY A 120 7.76 6.53 -3.25
C GLY A 120 7.15 7.47 -4.28
N PRO A 121 7.92 8.05 -5.23
CA PRO A 121 7.39 9.00 -6.21
C PRO A 121 6.31 8.44 -7.14
N ARG A 122 6.15 7.11 -7.24
CA ARG A 122 5.14 6.47 -8.10
C ARG A 122 3.73 6.49 -7.51
N PHE A 123 3.59 6.65 -6.17
CA PHE A 123 2.31 6.51 -5.51
C PHE A 123 1.42 7.75 -5.63
N ASP A 124 0.13 7.50 -5.86
CA ASP A 124 -0.93 8.51 -5.92
C ASP A 124 -1.64 8.64 -4.57
N ALA A 125 -1.68 7.55 -3.79
CA ALA A 125 -2.18 7.54 -2.43
C ALA A 125 -1.33 6.64 -1.53
N VAL A 126 -1.24 7.02 -0.26
CA VAL A 126 -0.63 6.21 0.80
C VAL A 126 -1.63 6.09 1.94
N MET A 127 -1.97 4.88 2.33
CA MET A 127 -2.72 4.61 3.53
C MET A 127 -1.78 4.05 4.59
N ILE A 128 -1.81 4.65 5.78
CA ILE A 128 -1.03 4.19 6.93
C ILE A 128 -1.96 3.89 8.09
N SER A 129 -1.86 2.66 8.61
CA SER A 129 -2.70 2.18 9.70
C SER A 129 -2.00 2.26 11.03
N ARG A 130 -2.77 2.50 12.08
CA ARG A 130 -2.32 2.53 13.49
C ARG A 130 -1.45 3.74 13.85
N HIS A 131 -1.81 4.41 14.95
CA HIS A 131 -1.17 5.67 15.35
C HIS A 131 0.35 5.57 15.60
N TYR A 132 0.84 4.43 16.12
CA TYR A 132 2.27 4.26 16.40
C TYR A 132 3.08 4.06 15.12
N VAL A 133 2.52 3.36 14.11
CA VAL A 133 3.12 3.23 12.76
C VAL A 133 3.11 4.60 12.07
N ALA A 134 1.97 5.30 12.11
CA ALA A 134 1.85 6.62 11.52
C ALA A 134 2.82 7.64 12.17
N ALA A 135 2.99 7.59 13.48
CA ALA A 135 3.93 8.49 14.18
C ALA A 135 5.39 8.29 13.74
N GLU A 136 5.76 7.06 13.39
CA GLU A 136 7.11 6.74 12.91
C GLU A 136 7.30 7.09 11.43
N PHE A 137 6.35 6.71 10.57
CA PHE A 137 6.58 6.74 9.13
C PHE A 137 5.95 7.93 8.40
N LEU A 138 4.99 8.66 8.98
CA LEU A 138 4.31 9.77 8.31
C LEU A 138 5.30 10.84 7.78
N PRO A 139 6.34 11.27 8.54
CA PRO A 139 7.31 12.22 8.01
C PRO A 139 8.11 11.70 6.81
N LEU A 140 8.47 10.41 6.82
CA LEU A 140 9.15 9.77 5.69
C LEU A 140 8.25 9.66 4.46
N LEU A 141 7.00 9.30 4.67
CA LEU A 141 6.00 9.23 3.60
C LEU A 141 5.79 10.61 2.97
N ARG A 142 5.55 11.66 3.76
CA ARG A 142 5.43 13.04 3.26
C ARG A 142 6.64 13.45 2.41
N ARG A 143 7.84 13.08 2.84
CA ARG A 143 9.07 13.42 2.15
C ARG A 143 9.24 12.68 0.82
N HIS A 144 8.89 11.41 0.77
CA HIS A 144 9.24 10.52 -0.33
C HIS A 144 8.08 10.19 -1.27
N THR A 145 6.84 10.52 -0.89
CA THR A 145 5.65 10.36 -1.74
C THR A 145 5.00 11.72 -2.03
N PRO A 146 5.69 12.64 -2.72
CA PRO A 146 5.31 14.06 -2.79
C PRO A 146 3.98 14.33 -3.49
N ARG A 147 3.50 13.39 -4.33
CA ARG A 147 2.23 13.51 -5.05
C ARG A 147 1.10 12.79 -4.34
N ALA A 148 1.42 11.87 -3.43
CA ALA A 148 0.42 11.01 -2.82
C ALA A 148 -0.45 11.75 -1.82
N LYS A 149 -1.74 11.44 -1.83
CA LYS A 149 -2.63 11.75 -0.71
C LYS A 149 -2.35 10.80 0.43
N LEU A 150 -2.13 11.34 1.62
CA LEU A 150 -1.89 10.56 2.83
C LEU A 150 -3.18 10.33 3.61
N LEU A 151 -3.58 9.07 3.71
CA LEU A 151 -4.74 8.64 4.46
C LEU A 151 -4.28 7.97 5.75
N PHE A 152 -4.77 8.45 6.87
CA PHE A 152 -4.55 7.81 8.16
C PHE A 152 -5.73 6.89 8.49
N ASP A 153 -5.47 5.60 8.62
CA ASP A 153 -6.46 4.62 9.08
C ASP A 153 -6.26 4.37 10.58
N THR A 154 -7.21 4.81 11.39
CA THR A 154 -7.13 4.67 12.85
C THR A 154 -7.16 3.21 13.28
N VAL A 155 -7.82 2.33 12.51
CA VAL A 155 -8.21 0.95 12.85
C VAL A 155 -9.18 0.93 14.02
N ASP A 156 -8.83 1.58 15.11
CA ASP A 156 -9.63 2.05 16.24
C ASP A 156 -8.90 3.26 16.87
N LEU A 157 -9.64 4.18 17.47
CA LEU A 157 -9.03 5.26 18.24
C LEU A 157 -8.54 4.73 19.59
N HIS A 158 -7.26 4.45 19.67
CA HIS A 158 -6.62 3.83 20.83
C HIS A 158 -6.86 4.65 22.11
N TYR A 159 -6.78 6.00 22.00
CA TYR A 159 -7.04 6.84 23.17
C TYR A 159 -8.43 6.69 23.74
N LEU A 160 -9.44 6.42 22.91
CA LEU A 160 -10.81 6.19 23.41
C LEU A 160 -10.91 4.88 24.19
N ARG A 161 -10.30 3.82 23.66
CA ARG A 161 -10.22 2.51 24.33
C ARG A 161 -9.45 2.61 25.65
N GLU A 162 -8.27 3.23 25.62
CA GLU A 162 -7.41 3.43 26.79
C GLU A 162 -8.12 4.28 27.86
N ARG A 163 -8.79 5.37 27.47
CA ARG A 163 -9.54 6.24 28.37
C ARG A 163 -10.70 5.50 29.02
N ARG A 164 -11.46 4.69 28.26
CA ARG A 164 -12.55 3.87 28.80
C ARG A 164 -12.03 2.86 29.82
N ALA A 165 -10.93 2.17 29.50
CA ALA A 165 -10.29 1.22 30.42
C ALA A 165 -9.79 1.91 31.71
N ALA A 166 -9.13 3.07 31.59
CA ALA A 166 -8.67 3.85 32.74
C ALA A 166 -9.81 4.35 33.60
N ALA A 167 -10.94 4.75 33.03
CA ALA A 167 -12.13 5.17 33.76
C ALA A 167 -12.76 4.02 34.56
N LEU A 168 -12.79 2.81 33.99
CA LEU A 168 -13.33 1.61 34.67
C LEU A 168 -12.44 1.15 35.84
N SER A 169 -11.11 1.26 35.67
CA SER A 169 -10.14 0.86 36.70
C SER A 169 -9.85 1.93 37.76
N GLY A 170 -10.25 3.19 37.53
CA GLY A 170 -9.88 4.32 38.36
C GLY A 170 -8.40 4.68 38.33
N ASP A 171 -7.65 4.19 37.35
CA ASP A 171 -6.20 4.38 37.24
C ASP A 171 -5.84 5.74 36.63
N ALA A 172 -5.41 6.67 37.49
CA ALA A 172 -4.98 8.01 37.11
C ALA A 172 -3.70 8.02 36.22
N VAL A 173 -2.84 6.99 36.30
CA VAL A 173 -1.64 6.88 35.47
C VAL A 173 -2.06 6.45 34.07
N ALA A 174 -2.94 5.46 33.97
CA ALA A 174 -3.50 5.02 32.70
C ALA A 174 -4.28 6.15 32.00
N LEU A 175 -5.05 6.96 32.77
CA LEU A 175 -5.77 8.11 32.21
C LEU A 175 -4.80 9.16 31.61
N ARG A 176 -3.70 9.46 32.29
CA ARG A 176 -2.67 10.37 31.75
C ARG A 176 -1.99 9.80 30.51
N ALA A 177 -1.79 8.48 30.44
CA ALA A 177 -1.28 7.82 29.24
C ALA A 177 -2.27 7.95 28.07
N ALA A 178 -3.54 7.69 28.28
CA ALA A 178 -4.60 7.85 27.28
C ALA A 178 -4.69 9.29 26.73
N LEU A 179 -4.48 10.31 27.58
CA LEU A 179 -4.44 11.71 27.13
C LEU A 179 -3.22 12.01 26.25
N ARG A 180 -2.07 11.40 26.51
CA ARG A 180 -0.91 11.51 25.61
C ARG A 180 -1.16 10.82 24.27
N THR A 181 -1.75 9.64 24.29
CA THR A 181 -2.18 8.93 23.05
C THR A 181 -3.17 9.79 22.26
N ARG A 182 -4.15 10.44 22.93
CA ARG A 182 -5.08 11.35 22.29
C ARG A 182 -4.36 12.50 21.55
N THR A 183 -3.44 13.18 22.20
CA THR A 183 -2.70 14.28 21.60
C THR A 183 -1.95 13.81 20.34
N ARG A 184 -1.37 12.61 20.39
CA ARG A 184 -0.65 12.01 19.25
C ARG A 184 -1.63 11.67 18.12
N GLU A 185 -2.73 10.96 18.39
CA GLU A 185 -3.70 10.55 17.38
C GLU A 185 -4.36 11.75 16.70
N LEU A 186 -4.81 12.75 17.47
CA LEU A 186 -5.37 13.97 16.91
C LEU A 186 -4.34 14.77 16.08
N GLY A 187 -3.08 14.76 16.49
CA GLY A 187 -1.99 15.35 15.71
C GLY A 187 -1.78 14.62 14.37
N LEU A 188 -1.87 13.30 14.33
CA LEU A 188 -1.78 12.52 13.10
C LEU A 188 -2.98 12.77 12.18
N ILE A 189 -4.20 12.82 12.74
CA ILE A 189 -5.42 13.18 12.00
C ILE A 189 -5.28 14.56 11.34
N ALA A 190 -4.82 15.55 12.08
CA ALA A 190 -4.62 16.91 11.56
C ALA A 190 -3.54 17.00 10.47
N ASN A 191 -2.58 16.05 10.44
CA ASN A 191 -1.50 16.01 9.46
C ASN A 191 -1.77 15.04 8.29
N ALA A 192 -2.88 14.32 8.27
CA ALA A 192 -3.30 13.49 7.15
C ALA A 192 -4.18 14.31 6.17
N ASP A 193 -4.24 13.90 4.90
CA ASP A 193 -5.15 14.50 3.92
C ASP A 193 -6.58 13.99 4.10
N ALA A 194 -6.73 12.76 4.65
CA ALA A 194 -8.00 12.18 5.06
C ALA A 194 -7.75 11.14 6.17
N THR A 195 -8.79 10.88 6.96
CA THR A 195 -8.75 9.87 8.02
C THR A 195 -9.90 8.89 7.84
N LEU A 196 -9.58 7.60 7.96
CA LEU A 196 -10.57 6.54 7.99
C LEU A 196 -10.84 6.14 9.44
N VAL A 197 -12.10 6.13 9.80
CA VAL A 197 -12.60 5.69 11.12
C VAL A 197 -13.52 4.49 10.95
N VAL A 198 -13.75 3.71 11.98
CA VAL A 198 -14.58 2.50 11.89
C VAL A 198 -16.04 2.74 12.23
N SER A 199 -16.37 3.88 12.84
CA SER A 199 -17.73 4.23 13.21
C SER A 199 -17.92 5.75 13.37
N GLU A 200 -19.17 6.20 13.35
CA GLU A 200 -19.54 7.59 13.64
C GLU A 200 -19.27 8.00 15.10
N ALA A 201 -19.07 7.02 15.99
CA ALA A 201 -18.75 7.27 17.41
C ALA A 201 -17.26 7.61 17.64
N GLU A 202 -16.43 7.51 16.64
CA GLU A 202 -15.02 7.90 16.62
C GLU A 202 -14.83 9.29 16.02
#